data_0e1479e5c4b6b6de2c79cd9db3953ad9
#
_entry.id   0e1479e5c4b6b6de2c79cd9db3953ad9
#
_cell.length_a   1.000
_cell.length_b   1.000
_cell.length_c   1.000
_cell.angle_alpha   90.00
_cell.angle_beta   90.00
_cell.angle_gamma   90.00
#
_symmetry.space_group_name_H-M   'P 1'
#
loop_
_entity.id
_entity.type
_entity.pdbx_description
1 polymer ?
#
loop_
_entity_poly.entity_id
_entity_poly.type
_entity_poly.pdbx_seq_one_letter_code
_entity_poly.pdbx_strand_id
1 'polypeptide(L)'
;MLKTNYHTHTFRCGHAIGTDEEYVQKAIKGGLKTLGFSDHTPYKIPYDRERMRYEQYDDYKNSILYLKQKYADQIKIYLGLEVEYYPSEWEDLSRYRKELDYCIMGQHYLSFQGNNSYQVSDSDTLFKYVEVLEKGAASNLADYIAHPDVILYGWQNINDSSLPLAAEKIADISLKYDLPLELNCGGVKRGMKDYASGQRYPYPTRVFFE
;
A
#
# COMPACT_ATOMS: atom_id res chain seq x y z
N MET A 1 5.70 6.87 20.64
CA MET A 1 5.22 7.74 19.55
C MET A 1 6.01 7.37 18.30
N LEU A 2 5.34 7.09 17.18
CA LEU A 2 5.97 6.77 15.89
C LEU A 2 6.88 7.93 15.45
N LYS A 3 8.05 7.59 14.91
CA LYS A 3 9.04 8.56 14.42
C LYS A 3 9.08 8.61 12.89
N THR A 4 8.49 7.62 12.24
CA THR A 4 8.51 7.46 10.77
C THR A 4 7.13 7.11 10.26
N ASN A 5 6.80 7.57 9.07
CA ASN A 5 5.65 7.13 8.29
C ASN A 5 6.06 7.08 6.82
N TYR A 6 5.87 5.93 6.18
CA TYR A 6 6.19 5.71 4.76
C TYR A 6 4.94 5.42 3.90
N HIS A 7 3.72 5.49 4.49
CA HIS A 7 2.49 5.24 3.78
C HIS A 7 1.56 6.46 3.90
N THR A 8 1.70 7.41 2.97
CA THR A 8 0.96 8.67 2.99
C THR A 8 0.47 9.01 1.59
N HIS A 9 -0.85 9.13 1.44
CA HIS A 9 -1.50 9.58 0.20
C HIS A 9 -1.77 11.07 0.22
N THR A 10 -1.78 11.68 -0.97
CA THR A 10 -2.14 13.08 -1.19
C THR A 10 -3.55 13.20 -1.82
N PHE A 11 -4.01 14.42 -2.00
CA PHE A 11 -5.30 14.70 -2.64
C PHE A 11 -5.41 14.11 -4.06
N ARG A 12 -4.27 13.82 -4.72
CA ARG A 12 -4.24 13.26 -6.08
C ARG A 12 -4.85 11.87 -6.17
N CYS A 13 -4.82 11.11 -5.06
CA CYS A 13 -5.48 9.81 -4.97
C CYS A 13 -7.00 9.89 -4.75
N GLY A 14 -7.58 11.10 -4.63
CA GLY A 14 -9.03 11.27 -4.51
C GLY A 14 -9.66 10.90 -3.15
N HIS A 15 -8.92 10.24 -2.25
CA HIS A 15 -9.38 9.84 -0.92
C HIS A 15 -8.63 10.51 0.24
N ALA A 16 -7.77 11.48 -0.07
CA ALA A 16 -7.07 12.32 0.90
C ALA A 16 -7.35 13.80 0.62
N ILE A 17 -7.19 14.65 1.62
CA ILE A 17 -7.46 16.09 1.54
C ILE A 17 -6.27 16.90 2.05
N GLY A 18 -6.17 18.16 1.64
CA GLY A 18 -5.07 19.05 2.01
C GLY A 18 -3.93 19.04 1.01
N THR A 19 -3.01 19.99 1.15
CA THR A 19 -1.82 20.12 0.30
C THR A 19 -0.69 19.22 0.79
N ASP A 20 0.25 18.90 -0.09
CA ASP A 20 1.45 18.12 0.26
C ASP A 20 2.22 18.79 1.42
N GLU A 21 2.30 20.12 1.40
CA GLU A 21 2.98 20.89 2.45
C GLU A 21 2.26 20.80 3.81
N GLU A 22 0.93 20.78 3.84
CA GLU A 22 0.18 20.58 5.10
C GLU A 22 0.48 19.22 5.73
N TYR A 23 0.70 18.17 4.93
CA TYR A 23 1.14 16.87 5.44
C TYR A 23 2.51 16.97 6.10
N VAL A 24 3.47 17.64 5.46
CA VAL A 24 4.81 17.87 6.02
C VAL A 24 4.73 18.63 7.34
N GLN A 25 3.98 19.74 7.38
CA GLN A 25 3.83 20.56 8.58
C GLN A 25 3.17 19.78 9.74
N LYS A 26 2.13 19.00 9.44
CA LYS A 26 1.48 18.12 10.43
C LYS A 26 2.42 17.02 10.92
N ALA A 27 3.24 16.44 10.05
CA ALA A 27 4.23 15.44 10.41
C ALA A 27 5.28 16.01 11.37
N ILE A 28 5.83 17.20 11.07
CA ILE A 28 6.77 17.92 11.93
C ILE A 28 6.13 18.21 13.29
N LYS A 29 4.92 18.78 13.30
CA LYS A 29 4.16 19.08 14.53
C LYS A 29 3.87 17.80 15.34
N GLY A 30 3.62 16.68 14.67
CA GLY A 30 3.42 15.36 15.29
C GLY A 30 4.72 14.71 15.81
N GLY A 31 5.88 15.32 15.58
CA GLY A 31 7.18 14.84 16.05
C GLY A 31 7.77 13.72 15.19
N LEU A 32 7.27 13.52 13.96
CA LEU A 32 7.88 12.61 12.99
C LEU A 32 9.27 13.14 12.59
N LYS A 33 10.19 12.21 12.34
CA LYS A 33 11.54 12.48 11.83
C LYS A 33 11.67 12.10 10.36
N THR A 34 10.74 11.27 9.89
CA THR A 34 10.70 10.81 8.49
C THR A 34 9.27 10.77 8.00
N LEU A 35 9.03 11.30 6.82
CA LEU A 35 7.77 11.23 6.09
C LEU A 35 8.02 10.74 4.67
N GLY A 36 7.42 9.63 4.29
CA GLY A 36 7.38 9.15 2.92
C GLY A 36 6.00 9.40 2.30
N PHE A 37 5.99 9.93 1.10
CA PHE A 37 4.79 10.03 0.28
C PHE A 37 4.71 8.80 -0.63
N SER A 38 3.53 8.23 -0.77
CA SER A 38 3.31 6.97 -1.49
C SER A 38 1.93 6.94 -2.15
N ASP A 39 1.64 7.93 -2.99
CA ASP A 39 0.39 7.93 -3.76
C ASP A 39 0.28 6.67 -4.62
N HIS A 40 -0.95 6.23 -4.89
CA HIS A 40 -1.19 5.10 -5.80
C HIS A 40 -0.61 5.38 -7.18
N THR A 41 0.06 4.36 -7.72
CA THR A 41 0.71 4.43 -9.04
C THR A 41 -0.24 4.91 -10.12
N PRO A 42 0.11 5.97 -10.87
CA PRO A 42 -0.64 6.40 -12.04
C PRO A 42 -0.38 5.48 -13.22
N TYR A 43 -1.44 5.03 -13.88
CA TYR A 43 -1.36 4.26 -15.13
C TYR A 43 -1.92 5.07 -16.30
N LYS A 44 -1.40 4.83 -17.50
CA LYS A 44 -1.88 5.49 -18.73
C LYS A 44 -3.36 5.26 -18.98
N ILE A 45 -3.84 4.07 -18.65
CA ILE A 45 -5.26 3.72 -18.72
C ILE A 45 -5.84 3.78 -17.31
N PRO A 46 -6.65 4.79 -16.98
CA PRO A 46 -7.26 4.89 -15.67
C PRO A 46 -8.32 3.79 -15.49
N TYR A 47 -8.39 3.17 -14.30
CA TYR A 47 -9.36 2.12 -14.02
C TYR A 47 -10.09 2.28 -12.68
N ASP A 48 -9.67 3.21 -11.84
CA ASP A 48 -10.39 3.60 -10.63
C ASP A 48 -10.27 5.11 -10.36
N ARG A 49 -11.00 5.61 -9.34
CA ARG A 49 -11.00 7.03 -8.96
C ARG A 49 -10.13 7.31 -7.74
N GLU A 50 -9.60 6.29 -7.10
CA GLU A 50 -8.81 6.38 -5.88
C GLU A 50 -7.29 6.33 -6.19
N ARG A 51 -6.93 6.87 -7.37
CA ARG A 51 -5.59 6.80 -7.91
C ARG A 51 -5.20 8.12 -8.57
N MET A 52 -3.94 8.50 -8.43
CA MET A 52 -3.37 9.64 -9.15
C MET A 52 -3.53 9.43 -10.66
N ARG A 53 -3.92 10.47 -11.40
CA ARG A 53 -3.94 10.40 -12.86
C ARG A 53 -2.53 10.46 -13.43
N TYR A 54 -2.33 9.83 -14.58
CA TYR A 54 -1.01 9.73 -15.23
C TYR A 54 -0.35 11.10 -15.43
N GLU A 55 -1.12 12.09 -15.85
CA GLU A 55 -0.67 13.47 -16.12
C GLU A 55 -0.27 14.23 -14.83
N GLN A 56 -0.64 13.75 -13.66
CA GLN A 56 -0.32 14.37 -12.37
C GLN A 56 1.02 13.92 -11.79
N TYR A 57 1.66 12.90 -12.39
CA TYR A 57 2.87 12.31 -11.83
C TYR A 57 4.03 13.32 -11.71
N ASP A 58 4.26 14.12 -12.75
CA ASP A 58 5.34 15.11 -12.73
C ASP A 58 5.07 16.23 -11.72
N ASP A 59 3.82 16.66 -11.57
CA ASP A 59 3.40 17.60 -10.52
C ASP A 59 3.64 17.04 -9.13
N TYR A 60 3.21 15.78 -8.88
CA TYR A 60 3.46 15.07 -7.63
C TYR A 60 4.96 15.00 -7.31
N LYS A 61 5.76 14.49 -8.24
CA LYS A 61 7.21 14.33 -8.10
C LYS A 61 7.89 15.67 -7.78
N ASN A 62 7.59 16.71 -8.56
CA ASN A 62 8.18 18.03 -8.37
C ASN A 62 7.79 18.66 -7.04
N SER A 63 6.52 18.52 -6.64
CA SER A 63 6.04 19.00 -5.33
C SER A 63 6.78 18.36 -4.18
N ILE A 64 6.92 17.02 -4.18
CA ILE A 64 7.60 16.31 -3.09
C ILE A 64 9.10 16.60 -3.07
N LEU A 65 9.76 16.69 -4.22
CA LEU A 65 11.18 17.07 -4.30
C LEU A 65 11.43 18.49 -3.79
N TYR A 66 10.54 19.43 -4.10
CA TYR A 66 10.59 20.78 -3.55
C TYR A 66 10.48 20.78 -2.02
N LEU A 67 9.49 20.05 -1.47
CA LEU A 67 9.30 19.95 -0.03
C LEU A 67 10.47 19.24 0.66
N LYS A 68 11.05 18.22 0.03
CA LYS A 68 12.25 17.51 0.50
C LYS A 68 13.42 18.48 0.69
N GLN A 69 13.60 19.43 -0.22
CA GLN A 69 14.62 20.48 -0.11
C GLN A 69 14.24 21.53 0.93
N LYS A 70 12.99 22.04 0.88
CA LYS A 70 12.51 23.13 1.75
C LYS A 70 12.57 22.80 3.23
N TYR A 71 12.31 21.54 3.60
CA TYR A 71 12.21 21.07 4.99
C TYR A 71 13.38 20.18 5.42
N ALA A 72 14.50 20.18 4.67
CA ALA A 72 15.63 19.28 4.88
C ALA A 72 16.19 19.31 6.31
N ASP A 73 16.22 20.49 6.97
CA ASP A 73 16.73 20.68 8.32
C ASP A 73 15.74 20.24 9.43
N GLN A 74 14.48 19.93 9.07
CA GLN A 74 13.42 19.66 10.03
C GLN A 74 12.94 18.21 10.01
N ILE A 75 12.78 17.65 8.80
CA ILE A 75 12.25 16.32 8.59
C ILE A 75 12.83 15.69 7.31
N LYS A 76 13.11 14.40 7.35
CA LYS A 76 13.53 13.64 6.18
C LYS A 76 12.31 13.27 5.36
N ILE A 77 12.26 13.69 4.10
CA ILE A 77 11.14 13.40 3.20
C ILE A 77 11.60 12.43 2.12
N TYR A 78 10.76 11.44 1.80
CA TYR A 78 10.98 10.47 0.74
C TYR A 78 9.86 10.54 -0.29
N LEU A 79 10.26 10.48 -1.55
CA LEU A 79 9.38 10.36 -2.70
C LEU A 79 9.19 8.87 -3.04
N GLY A 80 7.98 8.38 -2.93
CA GLY A 80 7.64 7.00 -3.25
C GLY A 80 6.32 6.87 -3.99
N LEU A 81 5.92 5.64 -4.27
CA LEU A 81 4.59 5.26 -4.76
C LEU A 81 4.13 3.97 -4.08
N GLU A 82 2.82 3.85 -3.89
CA GLU A 82 2.19 2.57 -3.64
C GLU A 82 1.91 1.91 -4.99
N VAL A 83 2.62 0.81 -5.22
CA VAL A 83 2.63 0.10 -6.50
C VAL A 83 1.85 -1.19 -6.41
N GLU A 84 1.32 -1.62 -7.53
CA GLU A 84 0.73 -2.93 -7.74
C GLU A 84 1.50 -3.66 -8.84
N TYR A 85 1.68 -4.96 -8.67
CA TYR A 85 2.38 -5.76 -9.68
C TYR A 85 1.44 -6.10 -10.83
N TYR A 86 1.66 -5.44 -11.98
CA TYR A 86 0.99 -5.73 -13.24
C TYR A 86 2.01 -5.91 -14.35
N PRO A 87 2.23 -7.14 -14.85
CA PRO A 87 3.18 -7.39 -15.93
C PRO A 87 2.93 -6.57 -17.19
N SER A 88 1.65 -6.24 -17.49
CA SER A 88 1.28 -5.39 -18.63
C SER A 88 1.80 -3.95 -18.51
N GLU A 89 2.01 -3.47 -17.28
CA GLU A 89 2.43 -2.10 -16.97
C GLU A 89 3.93 -2.01 -16.60
N TRP A 90 4.70 -3.08 -16.89
CA TRP A 90 6.08 -3.20 -16.44
C TRP A 90 7.01 -2.08 -16.90
N GLU A 91 6.79 -1.51 -18.07
CA GLU A 91 7.57 -0.39 -18.59
C GLU A 91 7.47 0.83 -17.68
N ASP A 92 6.25 1.24 -17.31
CA ASP A 92 6.01 2.36 -16.42
C ASP A 92 6.46 2.03 -14.98
N LEU A 93 6.14 0.84 -14.47
CA LEU A 93 6.55 0.41 -13.13
C LEU A 93 8.07 0.42 -12.95
N SER A 94 8.81 -0.12 -13.93
CA SER A 94 10.27 -0.15 -13.88
C SER A 94 10.90 1.24 -14.00
N ARG A 95 10.25 2.16 -14.70
CA ARG A 95 10.63 3.58 -14.76
C ARG A 95 10.43 4.23 -13.41
N TYR A 96 9.25 4.12 -12.80
CA TYR A 96 8.96 4.66 -11.47
C TYR A 96 9.95 4.15 -10.43
N ARG A 97 10.21 2.84 -10.42
CA ARG A 97 11.18 2.25 -9.47
C ARG A 97 12.57 2.88 -9.51
N LYS A 98 13.02 3.34 -10.70
CA LYS A 98 14.32 4.01 -10.89
C LYS A 98 14.32 5.48 -10.49
N GLU A 99 13.17 6.15 -10.52
CA GLU A 99 13.04 7.58 -10.25
C GLU A 99 12.73 7.90 -8.79
N LEU A 100 12.30 6.90 -8.01
CA LEU A 100 11.77 7.07 -6.66
C LEU A 100 12.78 6.67 -5.60
N ASP A 101 12.66 7.26 -4.41
CA ASP A 101 13.45 6.86 -3.24
C ASP A 101 13.03 5.45 -2.74
N TYR A 102 11.75 5.09 -2.88
CA TYR A 102 11.19 3.80 -2.46
C TYR A 102 9.84 3.52 -3.14
N CYS A 103 9.43 2.26 -3.12
CA CYS A 103 8.08 1.84 -3.48
C CYS A 103 7.53 0.89 -2.41
N ILE A 104 6.21 0.95 -2.17
CA ILE A 104 5.50 -0.01 -1.33
C ILE A 104 4.55 -0.81 -2.19
N MET A 105 4.41 -2.11 -1.93
CA MET A 105 3.53 -2.97 -2.73
C MET A 105 2.19 -3.16 -2.02
N GLY A 106 1.17 -2.44 -2.48
CA GLY A 106 -0.22 -2.57 -2.01
C GLY A 106 -1.11 -3.14 -3.10
N GLN A 107 -1.33 -4.47 -3.10
CA GLN A 107 -2.07 -5.14 -4.17
C GLN A 107 -3.58 -5.05 -3.97
N HIS A 108 -4.22 -4.05 -4.58
CA HIS A 108 -5.66 -3.79 -4.48
C HIS A 108 -6.49 -4.54 -5.53
N TYR A 109 -5.88 -4.96 -6.63
CA TYR A 109 -6.53 -5.74 -7.68
C TYR A 109 -5.66 -6.93 -8.06
N LEU A 110 -6.27 -8.06 -8.35
CA LEU A 110 -5.56 -9.31 -8.69
C LEU A 110 -4.93 -9.29 -10.08
N SER A 111 -5.39 -8.40 -10.93
CA SER A 111 -4.82 -8.11 -12.25
C SER A 111 -5.22 -6.69 -12.65
N PHE A 112 -4.52 -6.12 -13.64
CA PHE A 112 -4.88 -4.80 -14.17
C PHE A 112 -6.35 -4.78 -14.63
N GLN A 113 -7.14 -3.86 -14.07
CA GLN A 113 -8.60 -3.78 -14.27
C GLN A 113 -9.39 -5.04 -13.86
N GLY A 114 -8.81 -5.88 -13.03
CA GLY A 114 -9.41 -7.15 -12.60
C GLY A 114 -10.20 -7.05 -11.29
N ASN A 115 -10.31 -8.20 -10.62
CA ASN A 115 -11.06 -8.30 -9.36
C ASN A 115 -10.38 -7.53 -8.23
N ASN A 116 -11.16 -6.74 -7.51
CA ASN A 116 -10.71 -5.98 -6.35
C ASN A 116 -10.45 -6.91 -5.15
N SER A 117 -9.29 -6.76 -4.51
CA SER A 117 -8.89 -7.56 -3.34
C SER A 117 -9.84 -7.39 -2.14
N TYR A 118 -10.49 -6.23 -2.00
CA TYR A 118 -11.49 -5.99 -0.94
C TYR A 118 -12.77 -6.85 -1.08
N GLN A 119 -12.98 -7.50 -2.22
CA GLN A 119 -14.15 -8.33 -2.52
C GLN A 119 -13.84 -9.82 -2.49
N VAL A 120 -12.64 -10.21 -2.16
CA VAL A 120 -12.25 -11.62 -2.05
C VAL A 120 -12.98 -12.28 -0.89
N SER A 121 -13.55 -13.46 -1.15
CA SER A 121 -14.35 -14.21 -0.18
C SER A 121 -14.19 -15.73 -0.27
N ASP A 122 -13.27 -16.20 -1.11
CA ASP A 122 -13.00 -17.64 -1.33
C ASP A 122 -11.49 -17.93 -1.35
N SER A 123 -11.13 -19.18 -1.04
CA SER A 123 -9.74 -19.63 -0.93
C SER A 123 -8.97 -19.58 -2.26
N ASP A 124 -9.63 -19.85 -3.38
CA ASP A 124 -8.95 -19.84 -4.68
C ASP A 124 -8.48 -18.42 -5.04
N THR A 125 -9.32 -17.44 -4.79
CA THR A 125 -9.00 -16.04 -5.01
C THR A 125 -7.97 -15.52 -3.99
N LEU A 126 -8.06 -16.00 -2.73
CA LEU A 126 -7.05 -15.72 -1.70
C LEU A 126 -5.65 -16.21 -2.13
N PHE A 127 -5.52 -17.44 -2.62
CA PHE A 127 -4.22 -17.96 -3.06
C PHE A 127 -3.72 -17.30 -4.35
N LYS A 128 -4.61 -16.86 -5.24
CA LYS A 128 -4.23 -16.00 -6.38
C LYS A 128 -3.63 -14.67 -5.92
N TYR A 129 -4.19 -14.06 -4.88
CA TYR A 129 -3.61 -12.86 -4.27
C TYR A 129 -2.18 -13.12 -3.76
N VAL A 130 -1.97 -14.23 -3.04
CA VAL A 130 -0.63 -14.63 -2.56
C VAL A 130 0.34 -14.83 -3.74
N GLU A 131 -0.09 -15.48 -4.83
CA GLU A 131 0.74 -15.65 -6.02
C GLU A 131 1.13 -14.31 -6.67
N VAL A 132 0.21 -13.34 -6.71
CA VAL A 132 0.50 -12.01 -7.26
C VAL A 132 1.50 -11.27 -6.37
N LEU A 133 1.36 -11.36 -5.05
CA LEU A 133 2.33 -10.81 -4.10
C LEU A 133 3.72 -11.44 -4.31
N GLU A 134 3.81 -12.76 -4.47
CA GLU A 134 5.10 -13.42 -4.70
C GLU A 134 5.76 -12.97 -6.01
N LYS A 135 4.99 -12.85 -7.10
CA LYS A 135 5.50 -12.34 -8.38
C LYS A 135 5.99 -10.90 -8.27
N GLY A 136 5.25 -10.07 -7.54
CA GLY A 136 5.64 -8.69 -7.26
C GLY A 136 6.92 -8.62 -6.42
N ALA A 137 7.03 -9.43 -5.38
CA ALA A 137 8.23 -9.54 -4.55
C ALA A 137 9.46 -9.99 -5.36
N ALA A 138 9.29 -11.01 -6.21
CA ALA A 138 10.36 -11.51 -7.08
C ALA A 138 10.84 -10.50 -8.12
N SER A 139 10.03 -9.50 -8.45
CA SER A 139 10.36 -8.48 -9.46
C SER A 139 11.25 -7.34 -8.94
N ASN A 140 11.54 -7.29 -7.64
CA ASN A 140 12.26 -6.19 -6.99
C ASN A 140 11.58 -4.82 -7.18
N LEU A 141 10.24 -4.82 -7.28
CA LEU A 141 9.45 -3.62 -7.54
C LEU A 141 9.29 -2.75 -6.28
N ALA A 142 9.29 -3.34 -5.09
CA ALA A 142 8.98 -2.66 -3.83
C ALA A 142 10.00 -2.95 -2.74
N ASP A 143 10.00 -2.10 -1.72
CA ASP A 143 10.87 -2.18 -0.55
C ASP A 143 10.17 -2.82 0.65
N TYR A 144 8.83 -2.89 0.66
CA TYR A 144 8.03 -3.66 1.60
C TYR A 144 6.62 -3.93 1.08
N ILE A 145 5.91 -4.88 1.71
CA ILE A 145 4.53 -5.22 1.38
C ILE A 145 3.58 -4.44 2.31
N ALA A 146 2.76 -3.57 1.72
CA ALA A 146 1.76 -2.80 2.42
C ALA A 146 0.54 -3.66 2.73
N HIS A 147 -0.05 -3.48 3.92
CA HIS A 147 -1.31 -4.11 4.36
C HIS A 147 -1.58 -5.50 3.74
N PRO A 148 -0.73 -6.52 3.97
CA PRO A 148 -0.85 -7.83 3.32
C PRO A 148 -2.19 -8.52 3.58
N ASP A 149 -2.86 -8.15 4.66
CA ASP A 149 -4.16 -8.68 5.08
C ASP A 149 -5.37 -7.81 4.65
N VAL A 150 -5.16 -6.81 3.78
CA VAL A 150 -6.26 -5.98 3.24
C VAL A 150 -7.33 -6.82 2.53
N ILE A 151 -6.93 -7.96 1.98
CA ILE A 151 -7.81 -8.94 1.35
C ILE A 151 -8.91 -9.46 2.30
N LEU A 152 -8.67 -9.41 3.61
CA LEU A 152 -9.65 -9.83 4.61
C LEU A 152 -10.76 -8.81 4.85
N TYR A 153 -10.73 -7.67 4.17
CA TYR A 153 -11.77 -6.65 4.26
C TYR A 153 -13.16 -7.20 3.92
N GLY A 154 -13.27 -8.04 2.89
CA GLY A 154 -14.50 -8.71 2.49
C GLY A 154 -14.71 -10.09 3.13
N TRP A 155 -13.71 -10.66 3.78
CA TRP A 155 -13.73 -12.03 4.25
C TRP A 155 -14.68 -12.24 5.43
N GLN A 156 -15.65 -13.13 5.28
CA GLN A 156 -16.75 -13.28 6.23
C GLN A 156 -16.40 -14.14 7.45
N ASN A 157 -15.59 -15.18 7.28
CA ASN A 157 -15.25 -16.12 8.34
C ASN A 157 -13.76 -16.10 8.67
N ILE A 158 -13.38 -15.39 9.74
CA ILE A 158 -11.98 -15.28 10.16
C ILE A 158 -11.38 -16.60 10.71
N ASN A 159 -12.23 -17.60 10.97
CA ASN A 159 -11.81 -18.94 11.41
C ASN A 159 -11.59 -19.91 10.23
N ASP A 160 -11.63 -19.43 9.00
CA ASP A 160 -11.37 -20.25 7.82
C ASP A 160 -9.93 -20.76 7.82
N SER A 161 -9.76 -22.07 7.63
CA SER A 161 -8.46 -22.73 7.68
C SER A 161 -7.49 -22.33 6.55
N SER A 162 -7.99 -21.71 5.48
CA SER A 162 -7.14 -21.18 4.41
C SER A 162 -6.37 -19.91 4.83
N LEU A 163 -6.86 -19.17 5.82
CA LEU A 163 -6.24 -17.89 6.24
C LEU A 163 -4.87 -18.07 6.89
N PRO A 164 -4.67 -18.98 7.87
CA PRO A 164 -3.34 -19.25 8.42
C PRO A 164 -2.35 -19.71 7.35
N LEU A 165 -2.79 -20.55 6.40
CA LEU A 165 -1.95 -21.02 5.29
C LEU A 165 -1.53 -19.87 4.36
N ALA A 166 -2.44 -18.93 4.07
CA ALA A 166 -2.11 -17.76 3.28
C ALA A 166 -1.15 -16.81 4.03
N ALA A 167 -1.37 -16.63 5.33
CA ALA A 167 -0.49 -15.82 6.19
C ALA A 167 0.93 -16.41 6.24
N GLU A 168 1.06 -17.73 6.43
CA GLU A 168 2.35 -18.43 6.40
C GLU A 168 3.07 -18.23 5.06
N LYS A 169 2.37 -18.41 3.93
CA LYS A 169 2.95 -18.16 2.60
C LYS A 169 3.40 -16.71 2.41
N ILE A 170 2.65 -15.74 2.92
CA ILE A 170 3.05 -14.33 2.84
C ILE A 170 4.27 -14.05 3.72
N ALA A 171 4.35 -14.68 4.90
CA ALA A 171 5.54 -14.61 5.74
C ALA A 171 6.77 -15.24 5.05
N ASP A 172 6.60 -16.38 4.39
CA ASP A 172 7.67 -17.02 3.59
C ASP A 172 8.13 -16.10 2.44
N ILE A 173 7.22 -15.45 1.74
CA ILE A 173 7.53 -14.46 0.70
C ILE A 173 8.35 -13.31 1.29
N SER A 174 7.90 -12.76 2.43
CA SER A 174 8.61 -11.70 3.15
C SER A 174 10.06 -12.09 3.47
N LEU A 175 10.25 -13.28 4.03
CA LEU A 175 11.58 -13.80 4.39
C LEU A 175 12.44 -14.10 3.15
N LYS A 176 11.86 -14.73 2.12
CA LYS A 176 12.57 -15.14 0.89
C LYS A 176 13.10 -13.93 0.10
N TYR A 177 12.37 -12.85 0.08
CA TYR A 177 12.70 -11.67 -0.71
C TYR A 177 13.18 -10.47 0.13
N ASP A 178 13.34 -10.65 1.45
CA ASP A 178 13.74 -9.61 2.42
C ASP A 178 12.83 -8.35 2.33
N LEU A 179 11.51 -8.59 2.28
CA LEU A 179 10.50 -7.53 2.20
C LEU A 179 9.69 -7.48 3.49
N PRO A 180 9.88 -6.48 4.36
CA PRO A 180 9.06 -6.29 5.55
C PRO A 180 7.56 -6.24 5.25
N LEU A 181 6.74 -6.70 6.18
CA LEU A 181 5.28 -6.59 6.13
C LEU A 181 4.80 -5.38 6.93
N GLU A 182 3.92 -4.58 6.35
CA GLU A 182 3.30 -3.48 7.05
C GLU A 182 2.13 -3.95 7.91
N LEU A 183 2.14 -3.64 9.21
CA LEU A 183 0.96 -3.71 10.06
C LEU A 183 0.19 -2.39 9.92
N ASN A 184 -0.78 -2.35 9.02
CA ASN A 184 -1.53 -1.14 8.68
C ASN A 184 -2.79 -0.99 9.52
N CYS A 185 -2.93 0.14 10.23
CA CYS A 185 -4.09 0.45 11.06
C CYS A 185 -5.23 1.19 10.33
N GLY A 186 -5.21 1.25 9.01
CA GLY A 186 -6.28 1.88 8.22
C GLY A 186 -7.64 1.25 8.44
N GLY A 187 -7.70 -0.08 8.60
CA GLY A 187 -8.93 -0.79 8.90
C GLY A 187 -9.51 -0.45 10.28
N VAL A 188 -8.65 -0.16 11.27
CA VAL A 188 -9.11 0.30 12.59
C VAL A 188 -9.78 1.67 12.50
N LYS A 189 -9.25 2.57 11.69
CA LYS A 189 -9.86 3.90 11.43
C LYS A 189 -11.23 3.80 10.76
N ARG A 190 -11.48 2.72 10.01
CA ARG A 190 -12.79 2.46 9.36
C ARG A 190 -13.85 1.93 10.34
N GLY A 191 -13.47 1.63 11.58
CA GLY A 191 -14.34 1.10 12.61
C GLY A 191 -14.56 -0.41 12.52
N MET A 192 -15.22 -0.96 13.55
CA MET A 192 -15.65 -2.35 13.55
C MET A 192 -16.77 -2.58 12.54
N LYS A 193 -16.77 -3.76 11.94
CA LYS A 193 -17.76 -4.21 10.97
C LYS A 193 -18.35 -5.56 11.39
N ASP A 194 -19.57 -5.81 10.97
CA ASP A 194 -20.25 -7.10 11.15
C ASP A 194 -19.83 -8.08 10.05
N TYR A 195 -19.41 -9.27 10.46
CA TYR A 195 -19.04 -10.39 9.59
C TYR A 195 -19.77 -11.65 10.07
N ALA A 196 -19.86 -12.67 9.24
CA ALA A 196 -20.48 -13.93 9.62
C ALA A 196 -19.84 -14.59 10.85
N SER A 197 -18.55 -14.35 11.09
CA SER A 197 -17.81 -14.82 12.27
C SER A 197 -17.84 -13.88 13.48
N GLY A 198 -18.63 -12.80 13.43
CA GLY A 198 -18.73 -11.80 14.49
C GLY A 198 -18.13 -10.44 14.14
N GLN A 199 -18.21 -9.50 15.07
CA GLN A 199 -17.69 -8.15 14.88
C GLN A 199 -16.16 -8.10 14.97
N ARG A 200 -15.51 -7.45 14.02
CA ARG A 200 -14.06 -7.18 14.03
C ARG A 200 -13.68 -5.95 13.21
N TYR A 201 -12.48 -5.46 13.39
CA TYR A 201 -11.87 -4.55 12.42
C TYR A 201 -11.56 -5.31 11.11
N PRO A 202 -11.71 -4.65 9.95
CA PRO A 202 -11.37 -5.28 8.67
C PRO A 202 -9.94 -5.82 8.60
N TYR A 203 -8.99 -5.01 9.05
CA TYR A 203 -7.57 -5.28 9.21
C TYR A 203 -6.96 -4.24 10.21
N PRO A 204 -5.78 -4.42 10.81
CA PRO A 204 -4.99 -5.64 10.75
C PRO A 204 -5.66 -6.79 11.52
N THR A 205 -5.34 -8.02 11.13
CA THR A 205 -5.93 -9.22 11.73
C THR A 205 -4.88 -10.09 12.41
N ARG A 206 -5.26 -10.68 13.58
CA ARG A 206 -4.33 -11.54 14.35
C ARG A 206 -3.84 -12.73 13.55
N VAL A 207 -4.70 -13.33 12.73
CA VAL A 207 -4.36 -14.51 11.93
C VAL A 207 -3.19 -14.29 10.94
N PHE A 208 -2.90 -13.02 10.59
CA PHE A 208 -1.79 -12.67 9.69
C PHE A 208 -0.52 -12.20 10.41
N PHE A 209 -0.60 -11.90 11.72
CA PHE A 209 0.53 -11.30 12.46
C PHE A 209 0.87 -12.02 13.76
N GLU A 210 0.18 -13.10 14.11
CA GLU A 210 0.45 -13.97 15.26
C GLU A 210 0.57 -15.44 14.87
#